data_5eaabb65e10fefcd6304bda71672cf2f
#
_entry.id   5eaabb65e10fefcd6304bda71672cf2f
#
_cell.length_a   1.000
_cell.length_b   1.000
_cell.length_c   1.000
_cell.angle_alpha   90.00
_cell.angle_beta   90.00
_cell.angle_gamma   90.00
#
_symmetry.space_group_name_H-M   'P 1'
#
loop_
_entity.id
_entity.type
_entity.pdbx_description
1 polymer ?
#
loop_
_entity_poly.entity_id
_entity_poly.type
_entity_poly.pdbx_seq_one_letter_code
_entity_poly.pdbx_strand_id
1 'polypeptide(L)'
;MKVEYYKEYSPCLERDMEYKVYGHAGTPILVFPSQNGRFFDFENNGMVATVEDLIDNGNIQLFCCDSIDLETWSEEGGHDVGSRSHMLEQYYHYIVDELVPRIIDINAMCGTHAKGIYTTGCSLGASHAANFLFRRPDIFSGCIALSGYYDSDLFFHEYVDDNVYRNSPIKYIEGMSYDHPYVEMYRKCRIVL
;
A
#
# COMPACT_ATOMS: atom_id res chain seq x y z
N MET A 1 -14.15 19.40 -0.02
CA MET A 1 -13.71 17.97 0.12
C MET A 1 -14.08 17.45 1.50
N LYS A 2 -14.68 16.23 1.60
CA LYS A 2 -14.91 15.53 2.87
C LYS A 2 -13.59 14.91 3.33
N VAL A 3 -13.26 15.06 4.62
CA VAL A 3 -12.07 14.46 5.24
C VAL A 3 -12.48 13.79 6.52
N GLU A 4 -12.06 12.54 6.70
CA GLU A 4 -12.31 11.74 7.89
C GLU A 4 -11.00 11.15 8.41
N TYR A 5 -10.84 11.12 9.73
CA TYR A 5 -9.69 10.53 10.39
C TYR A 5 -10.14 9.32 11.20
N TYR A 6 -9.35 8.25 11.11
CA TYR A 6 -9.58 7.01 11.81
C TYR A 6 -8.34 6.61 12.61
N LYS A 7 -8.59 6.05 13.78
CA LYS A 7 -7.60 5.41 14.62
C LYS A 7 -8.22 4.13 15.14
N GLU A 8 -7.73 2.99 14.67
CA GLU A 8 -8.32 1.68 14.95
C GLU A 8 -7.23 0.71 15.42
N TYR A 9 -7.57 -0.14 16.39
CA TYR A 9 -6.64 -1.13 16.90
C TYR A 9 -6.40 -2.23 15.86
N SER A 10 -5.13 -2.51 15.56
CA SER A 10 -4.70 -3.61 14.70
C SER A 10 -4.29 -4.82 15.52
N PRO A 11 -5.01 -5.94 15.47
CA PRO A 11 -4.58 -7.21 16.03
C PRO A 11 -3.25 -7.72 15.46
N CYS A 12 -3.00 -7.53 14.13
CA CYS A 12 -1.77 -7.97 13.50
C CYS A 12 -0.53 -7.23 14.00
N LEU A 13 -0.68 -5.95 14.34
CA LEU A 13 0.42 -5.09 14.79
C LEU A 13 0.39 -4.81 16.31
N GLU A 14 -0.63 -5.32 17.03
CA GLU A 14 -0.84 -5.14 18.47
C GLU A 14 -0.80 -3.66 18.91
N ARG A 15 -1.31 -2.76 18.06
CA ARG A 15 -1.31 -1.31 18.30
C ARG A 15 -2.44 -0.61 17.56
N ASP A 16 -2.69 0.64 17.93
CA ASP A 16 -3.54 1.53 17.15
C ASP A 16 -2.82 1.95 15.87
N MET A 17 -3.50 1.80 14.73
CA MET A 17 -3.07 2.31 13.43
C MET A 17 -3.96 3.46 12.98
N GLU A 18 -3.38 4.42 12.28
CA GLU A 18 -4.04 5.65 11.88
C GLU A 18 -4.16 5.74 10.36
N TYR A 19 -5.25 6.30 9.88
CA TYR A 19 -5.42 6.62 8.47
C TYR A 19 -6.40 7.77 8.26
N LYS A 20 -6.26 8.49 7.14
CA LYS A 20 -7.20 9.52 6.70
C LYS A 20 -7.89 9.11 5.41
N VAL A 21 -9.14 9.49 5.31
CA VAL A 21 -9.96 9.30 4.11
C VAL A 21 -10.33 10.66 3.53
N TYR A 22 -10.05 10.86 2.26
CA TYR A 22 -10.40 12.06 1.52
C TYR A 22 -11.41 11.72 0.43
N GLY A 23 -12.53 12.43 0.41
CA GLY A 23 -13.61 12.22 -0.54
C GLY A 23 -14.82 11.49 0.05
N HIS A 24 -15.82 11.34 -0.78
CA HIS A 24 -17.13 10.83 -0.38
C HIS A 24 -17.67 9.75 -1.32
N ALA A 25 -16.96 9.45 -2.40
CA ALA A 25 -17.35 8.45 -3.41
C ALA A 25 -16.19 8.19 -4.38
N GLY A 26 -16.39 7.28 -5.31
CA GLY A 26 -15.50 6.99 -6.42
C GLY A 26 -14.60 5.78 -6.20
N THR A 27 -13.62 5.63 -7.07
CA THR A 27 -12.67 4.52 -6.99
C THR A 27 -11.78 4.66 -5.76
N PRO A 28 -11.73 3.67 -4.86
CA PRO A 28 -10.86 3.72 -3.69
C PRO A 28 -9.40 3.56 -4.10
N ILE A 29 -8.57 4.43 -3.56
CA ILE A 29 -7.12 4.42 -3.76
C ILE A 29 -6.45 4.35 -2.40
N LEU A 30 -5.74 3.25 -2.13
CA LEU A 30 -4.89 3.11 -0.96
C LEU A 30 -3.56 3.81 -1.23
N VAL A 31 -3.24 4.77 -0.38
CA VAL A 31 -2.06 5.63 -0.49
C VAL A 31 -1.05 5.26 0.59
N PHE A 32 0.14 4.84 0.17
CA PHE A 32 1.26 4.57 1.06
C PHE A 32 2.15 5.82 1.18
N PRO A 33 2.60 6.18 2.39
CA PRO A 33 3.50 7.31 2.58
C PRO A 33 4.91 7.00 2.06
N SER A 34 5.73 8.02 1.91
CA SER A 34 7.17 7.87 1.67
C SER A 34 7.88 7.24 2.87
N GLN A 35 9.15 6.86 2.74
CA GLN A 35 9.91 6.22 3.81
C GLN A 35 9.77 6.96 5.15
N ASN A 36 9.46 6.22 6.21
CA ASN A 36 9.22 6.72 7.57
C ASN A 36 8.08 7.75 7.68
N GLY A 37 7.28 7.90 6.61
CA GLY A 37 6.15 8.81 6.56
C GLY A 37 4.93 8.28 7.33
N ARG A 38 3.97 9.20 7.55
CA ARG A 38 2.73 8.94 8.25
C ARG A 38 1.53 9.14 7.30
N PHE A 39 0.36 8.78 7.73
CA PHE A 39 -0.92 8.90 7.00
C PHE A 39 -1.21 10.32 6.45
N PHE A 40 -0.52 11.33 6.89
CA PHE A 40 -0.64 12.72 6.41
C PHE A 40 0.48 13.15 5.44
N ASP A 41 1.41 12.25 5.11
CA ASP A 41 2.56 12.55 4.23
C ASP A 41 2.11 13.02 2.84
N PHE A 42 1.17 12.32 2.23
CA PHE A 42 0.63 12.62 0.91
C PHE A 42 -0.08 14.00 0.86
N GLU A 43 -0.79 14.36 1.94
CA GLU A 43 -1.41 15.68 2.13
C GLU A 43 -0.35 16.77 2.26
N ASN A 44 0.65 16.56 3.14
CA ASN A 44 1.70 17.55 3.42
C ASN A 44 2.57 17.85 2.20
N ASN A 45 2.72 16.87 1.29
CA ASN A 45 3.43 17.06 0.03
C ASN A 45 2.54 17.62 -1.11
N GLY A 46 1.34 18.08 -0.81
CA GLY A 46 0.44 18.75 -1.75
C GLY A 46 -0.26 17.80 -2.75
N MET A 47 -0.07 16.49 -2.60
CA MET A 47 -0.63 15.52 -3.55
C MET A 47 -2.15 15.43 -3.46
N VAL A 48 -2.72 15.54 -2.25
CA VAL A 48 -4.19 15.60 -2.07
C VAL A 48 -4.76 16.82 -2.79
N ALA A 49 -4.15 17.99 -2.64
CA ALA A 49 -4.56 19.20 -3.32
C ALA A 49 -4.46 19.10 -4.87
N THR A 50 -3.44 18.40 -5.36
CA THR A 50 -3.26 18.19 -6.81
C THR A 50 -4.41 17.39 -7.46
N VAL A 51 -5.06 16.50 -6.71
CA VAL A 51 -6.17 15.67 -7.20
C VAL A 51 -7.54 16.07 -6.60
N GLU A 52 -7.62 17.24 -5.98
CA GLU A 52 -8.82 17.72 -5.27
C GLU A 52 -10.07 17.71 -6.16
N ASP A 53 -9.95 18.13 -7.42
CA ASP A 53 -11.07 18.11 -8.37
C ASP A 53 -11.62 16.71 -8.61
N LEU A 54 -10.75 15.69 -8.65
CA LEU A 54 -11.17 14.29 -8.81
C LEU A 54 -11.87 13.79 -7.54
N ILE A 55 -11.41 14.20 -6.37
CA ILE A 55 -12.00 13.86 -5.08
C ILE A 55 -13.37 14.51 -4.92
N ASP A 56 -13.47 15.81 -5.18
CA ASP A 56 -14.70 16.59 -5.00
C ASP A 56 -15.80 16.17 -5.98
N ASN A 57 -15.42 15.77 -7.20
CA ASN A 57 -16.34 15.23 -8.19
C ASN A 57 -16.73 13.75 -7.90
N GLY A 58 -16.22 13.13 -6.84
CA GLY A 58 -16.52 11.74 -6.49
C GLY A 58 -15.97 10.71 -7.49
N ASN A 59 -14.89 11.05 -8.22
CA ASN A 59 -14.24 10.11 -9.13
C ASN A 59 -13.32 9.16 -8.38
N ILE A 60 -12.65 9.66 -7.33
CA ILE A 60 -11.74 8.90 -6.48
C ILE A 60 -11.98 9.17 -5.01
N GLN A 61 -11.65 8.20 -4.16
CA GLN A 61 -11.63 8.32 -2.72
C GLN A 61 -10.26 7.84 -2.22
N LEU A 62 -9.50 8.71 -1.54
CA LEU A 62 -8.16 8.37 -1.06
C LEU A 62 -8.22 7.82 0.37
N PHE A 63 -7.46 6.78 0.62
CA PHE A 63 -7.24 6.16 1.93
C PHE A 63 -5.75 6.22 2.24
N CYS A 64 -5.31 7.25 2.94
CA CYS A 64 -3.91 7.47 3.27
C CYS A 64 -3.58 6.77 4.58
N CYS A 65 -2.88 5.64 4.51
CA CYS A 65 -2.53 4.82 5.68
C CYS A 65 -1.20 5.23 6.31
N ASP A 66 -1.02 4.79 7.55
CA ASP A 66 0.25 4.87 8.26
C ASP A 66 1.23 3.81 7.78
N SER A 67 2.52 4.03 7.98
CA SER A 67 3.57 3.04 7.79
C SER A 67 4.20 2.60 9.12
N ILE A 68 4.92 1.50 9.09
CA ILE A 68 5.80 1.02 10.16
C ILE A 68 7.24 0.85 9.67
N ASP A 69 7.67 1.70 8.74
CA ASP A 69 8.95 1.55 8.05
C ASP A 69 10.16 1.52 8.98
N LEU A 70 10.11 2.22 10.12
CA LEU A 70 11.14 2.15 11.16
C LEU A 70 11.31 0.74 11.77
N GLU A 71 10.31 -0.12 11.65
CA GLU A 71 10.31 -1.50 12.14
C GLU A 71 10.47 -2.52 11.01
N THR A 72 10.46 -2.07 9.75
CA THR A 72 10.51 -2.93 8.56
C THR A 72 11.68 -2.55 7.64
N TRP A 73 11.46 -1.60 6.74
CA TRP A 73 12.41 -1.24 5.69
C TRP A 73 13.59 -0.40 6.20
N SER A 74 13.34 0.52 7.14
CA SER A 74 14.35 1.48 7.57
C SER A 74 15.26 0.89 8.66
N GLU A 75 16.57 1.07 8.49
CA GLU A 75 17.56 0.73 9.52
C GLU A 75 17.62 1.76 10.67
N GLU A 76 17.03 2.94 10.45
CA GLU A 76 17.01 4.04 11.42
C GLU A 76 16.25 3.67 12.70
N GLY A 77 15.33 2.69 12.64
CA GLY A 77 14.62 2.19 13.81
C GLY A 77 15.45 1.34 14.77
N GLY A 78 16.63 0.92 14.37
CA GLY A 78 17.57 0.16 15.22
C GLY A 78 17.16 -1.29 15.48
N HIS A 79 16.21 -1.83 14.73
CA HIS A 79 15.78 -3.22 14.84
C HIS A 79 16.71 -4.15 14.07
N ASP A 80 16.92 -5.38 14.58
CA ASP A 80 17.69 -6.39 13.87
C ASP A 80 16.95 -6.84 12.58
N VAL A 81 17.70 -7.35 11.64
CA VAL A 81 17.19 -7.69 10.30
C VAL A 81 16.12 -8.78 10.32
N GLY A 82 16.20 -9.75 11.23
CA GLY A 82 15.19 -10.81 11.37
C GLY A 82 13.87 -10.28 11.91
N SER A 83 13.92 -9.40 12.91
CA SER A 83 12.73 -8.71 13.43
C SER A 83 12.09 -7.84 12.35
N ARG A 84 12.88 -7.09 11.58
CA ARG A 84 12.39 -6.28 10.45
C ARG A 84 11.71 -7.13 9.39
N SER A 85 12.32 -8.26 9.02
CA SER A 85 11.73 -9.21 8.08
C SER A 85 10.39 -9.76 8.57
N HIS A 86 10.28 -10.15 9.84
CA HIS A 86 9.03 -10.62 10.43
C HIS A 86 7.94 -9.54 10.34
N MET A 87 8.26 -8.30 10.68
CA MET A 87 7.30 -7.19 10.67
C MET A 87 6.82 -6.81 9.26
N LEU A 88 7.55 -7.14 8.18
CA LEU A 88 7.03 -6.98 6.80
C LEU A 88 5.73 -7.76 6.59
N GLU A 89 5.65 -9.00 7.06
CA GLU A 89 4.45 -9.82 6.90
C GLU A 89 3.34 -9.41 7.89
N GLN A 90 3.69 -8.92 9.08
CA GLN A 90 2.68 -8.35 9.99
C GLN A 90 2.01 -7.11 9.37
N TYR A 91 2.80 -6.23 8.75
CA TYR A 91 2.25 -5.08 8.01
C TYR A 91 1.43 -5.50 6.80
N TYR A 92 1.88 -6.53 6.08
CA TYR A 92 1.10 -7.09 4.97
C TYR A 92 -0.28 -7.56 5.44
N HIS A 93 -0.34 -8.31 6.55
CA HIS A 93 -1.60 -8.79 7.12
C HIS A 93 -2.48 -7.63 7.61
N TYR A 94 -1.91 -6.62 8.27
CA TYR A 94 -2.65 -5.42 8.61
C TYR A 94 -3.31 -4.77 7.39
N ILE A 95 -2.58 -4.57 6.31
CA ILE A 95 -3.15 -3.96 5.09
C ILE A 95 -4.23 -4.84 4.47
N VAL A 96 -3.94 -6.14 4.27
CA VAL A 96 -4.81 -7.02 3.48
C VAL A 96 -6.01 -7.52 4.28
N ASP A 97 -5.80 -7.88 5.53
CA ASP A 97 -6.82 -8.58 6.33
C ASP A 97 -7.63 -7.63 7.22
N GLU A 98 -7.11 -6.42 7.49
CA GLU A 98 -7.78 -5.43 8.34
C GLU A 98 -8.17 -4.16 7.55
N LEU A 99 -7.22 -3.45 6.94
CA LEU A 99 -7.48 -2.16 6.31
C LEU A 99 -8.27 -2.30 5.00
N VAL A 100 -7.96 -3.29 4.15
CA VAL A 100 -8.69 -3.52 2.88
C VAL A 100 -10.20 -3.75 3.12
N PRO A 101 -10.64 -4.60 4.04
CA PRO A 101 -12.06 -4.72 4.39
C PRO A 101 -12.69 -3.39 4.82
N ARG A 102 -11.96 -2.60 5.63
CA ARG A 102 -12.43 -1.27 6.06
C ARG A 102 -12.58 -0.28 4.89
N ILE A 103 -11.64 -0.30 3.94
CA ILE A 103 -11.73 0.50 2.71
C ILE A 103 -13.00 0.14 1.94
N ILE A 104 -13.26 -1.15 1.76
CA ILE A 104 -14.45 -1.65 1.06
C ILE A 104 -15.73 -1.20 1.77
N ASP A 105 -15.80 -1.35 3.09
CA ASP A 105 -16.96 -0.97 3.89
C ASP A 105 -17.22 0.54 3.83
N ILE A 106 -16.20 1.37 4.02
CA ILE A 106 -16.34 2.83 3.97
C ILE A 106 -16.76 3.28 2.57
N ASN A 107 -16.16 2.73 1.52
CA ASN A 107 -16.50 3.05 0.14
C ASN A 107 -17.94 2.62 -0.20
N ALA A 108 -18.37 1.45 0.26
CA ALA A 108 -19.74 0.96 0.07
C ALA A 108 -20.78 1.82 0.82
N MET A 109 -20.49 2.27 2.04
CA MET A 109 -21.35 3.20 2.79
C MET A 109 -21.57 4.53 2.08
N CYS A 110 -20.64 4.92 1.21
CA CYS A 110 -20.78 6.10 0.34
C CYS A 110 -21.62 5.84 -0.92
N GLY A 111 -22.19 4.65 -1.06
CA GLY A 111 -23.00 4.27 -2.24
C GLY A 111 -22.15 3.87 -3.46
N THR A 112 -20.87 3.67 -3.27
CA THR A 112 -19.95 3.23 -4.33
C THR A 112 -19.68 1.73 -4.17
N HIS A 113 -19.79 0.98 -5.26
CA HIS A 113 -19.42 -0.44 -5.28
C HIS A 113 -18.23 -0.62 -6.22
N ALA A 114 -17.04 -0.26 -5.72
CA ALA A 114 -15.82 -0.36 -6.49
C ALA A 114 -15.50 -1.81 -6.87
N LYS A 115 -15.04 -2.01 -8.11
CA LYS A 115 -14.66 -3.34 -8.62
C LYS A 115 -13.26 -3.77 -8.20
N GLY A 116 -12.54 -2.92 -7.49
CA GLY A 116 -11.19 -3.16 -6.99
C GLY A 116 -10.61 -1.87 -6.40
N ILE A 117 -9.50 -2.02 -5.71
CA ILE A 117 -8.77 -0.93 -5.08
C ILE A 117 -7.54 -0.61 -5.95
N TYR A 118 -7.23 0.67 -6.11
CA TYR A 118 -5.94 1.10 -6.66
C TYR A 118 -4.96 1.39 -5.53
N THR A 119 -3.68 1.28 -5.81
CA THR A 119 -2.61 1.65 -4.88
C THR A 119 -1.77 2.78 -5.45
N THR A 120 -1.24 3.64 -4.60
CA THR A 120 -0.29 4.68 -5.01
C THR A 120 0.65 5.05 -3.87
N GLY A 121 1.75 5.68 -4.22
CA GLY A 121 2.74 6.23 -3.30
C GLY A 121 3.96 6.77 -4.03
N CYS A 122 4.83 7.44 -3.29
CA CYS A 122 6.10 7.96 -3.77
C CYS A 122 7.26 7.28 -3.04
N SER A 123 8.41 7.09 -3.71
CA SER A 123 9.61 6.50 -3.10
C SER A 123 9.30 5.11 -2.51
N LEU A 124 9.57 4.86 -1.21
CA LEU A 124 9.22 3.58 -0.57
C LEU A 124 7.70 3.31 -0.60
N GLY A 125 6.85 4.34 -0.55
CA GLY A 125 5.41 4.19 -0.75
C GLY A 125 5.04 3.64 -2.12
N ALA A 126 5.82 3.96 -3.17
CA ALA A 126 5.65 3.37 -4.50
C ALA A 126 6.06 1.89 -4.51
N SER A 127 7.11 1.54 -3.77
CA SER A 127 7.53 0.14 -3.58
C SER A 127 6.41 -0.66 -2.92
N HIS A 128 5.80 -0.14 -1.85
CA HIS A 128 4.62 -0.73 -1.23
C HIS A 128 3.46 -0.87 -2.24
N ALA A 129 3.10 0.21 -2.93
CA ALA A 129 1.98 0.22 -3.86
C ALA A 129 2.09 -0.87 -4.93
N ALA A 130 3.27 -1.02 -5.54
CA ALA A 130 3.53 -2.05 -6.53
C ALA A 130 3.56 -3.46 -5.90
N ASN A 131 4.22 -3.62 -4.77
CA ASN A 131 4.33 -4.91 -4.10
C ASN A 131 2.97 -5.48 -3.67
N PHE A 132 2.09 -4.65 -3.10
CA PHE A 132 0.74 -5.07 -2.73
C PHE A 132 -0.09 -5.48 -3.95
N LEU A 133 -0.02 -4.74 -5.06
CA LEU A 133 -0.68 -5.12 -6.31
C LEU A 133 -0.14 -6.46 -6.83
N PHE A 134 1.17 -6.64 -6.90
CA PHE A 134 1.76 -7.86 -7.45
C PHE A 134 1.51 -9.09 -6.56
N ARG A 135 1.43 -8.91 -5.25
CA ARG A 135 1.08 -10.00 -4.33
C ARG A 135 -0.42 -10.33 -4.31
N ARG A 136 -1.29 -9.35 -4.56
CA ARG A 136 -2.75 -9.50 -4.49
C ARG A 136 -3.48 -8.84 -5.66
N PRO A 137 -3.22 -9.32 -6.91
CA PRO A 137 -3.92 -8.81 -8.08
C PRO A 137 -5.43 -9.17 -8.11
N ASP A 138 -5.87 -9.98 -7.19
CA ASP A 138 -7.28 -10.28 -6.91
C ASP A 138 -7.99 -9.15 -6.14
N ILE A 139 -7.26 -8.37 -5.37
CA ILE A 139 -7.76 -7.22 -4.59
C ILE A 139 -7.47 -5.91 -5.32
N PHE A 140 -6.23 -5.74 -5.76
CA PHE A 140 -5.74 -4.48 -6.32
C PHE A 140 -5.81 -4.51 -7.85
N SER A 141 -6.57 -3.58 -8.42
CA SER A 141 -6.83 -3.50 -9.86
C SER A 141 -5.84 -2.62 -10.61
N GLY A 142 -4.97 -1.92 -9.91
CA GLY A 142 -3.93 -1.10 -10.51
C GLY A 142 -3.08 -0.37 -9.49
N CYS A 143 -1.94 0.15 -9.95
CA CYS A 143 -1.10 1.03 -9.16
C CYS A 143 -0.53 2.18 -10.00
N ILE A 144 -0.26 3.29 -9.31
CA ILE A 144 0.55 4.41 -9.79
C ILE A 144 1.70 4.56 -8.79
N ALA A 145 2.86 4.05 -9.13
CA ALA A 145 4.01 3.94 -8.24
C ALA A 145 5.12 4.89 -8.70
N LEU A 146 5.30 6.00 -7.97
CA LEU A 146 6.16 7.10 -8.38
C LEU A 146 7.56 6.97 -7.76
N SER A 147 8.56 6.67 -8.59
CA SER A 147 9.97 6.58 -8.18
C SER A 147 10.21 5.51 -7.10
N GLY A 148 9.63 4.32 -7.27
CA GLY A 148 9.78 3.19 -6.34
C GLY A 148 11.11 2.47 -6.50
N TYR A 149 11.47 1.72 -5.46
CA TYR A 149 12.57 0.77 -5.46
C TYR A 149 12.01 -0.64 -5.21
N TYR A 150 12.19 -1.54 -6.18
CA TYR A 150 11.46 -2.81 -6.22
C TYR A 150 12.31 -4.03 -5.85
N ASP A 151 13.54 -3.80 -5.41
CA ASP A 151 14.43 -4.81 -4.86
C ASP A 151 14.64 -4.59 -3.36
N SER A 152 14.67 -5.66 -2.58
CA SER A 152 14.90 -5.57 -1.13
C SER A 152 16.35 -5.30 -0.75
N ASP A 153 17.30 -5.47 -1.68
CA ASP A 153 18.74 -5.42 -1.39
C ASP A 153 19.22 -4.07 -0.83
N LEU A 154 18.52 -2.96 -1.19
CA LEU A 154 18.84 -1.65 -0.62
C LEU A 154 18.66 -1.59 0.91
N PHE A 155 17.72 -2.36 1.43
CA PHE A 155 17.30 -2.29 2.84
C PHE A 155 17.69 -3.52 3.67
N PHE A 156 17.90 -4.66 3.00
CA PHE A 156 18.18 -5.96 3.64
C PHE A 156 19.55 -6.51 3.26
N HIS A 157 20.26 -5.84 2.33
CA HIS A 157 21.59 -6.25 1.84
C HIS A 157 21.58 -7.72 1.38
N GLU A 158 22.47 -8.54 1.93
CA GLU A 158 22.58 -9.97 1.61
C GLU A 158 21.57 -10.85 2.39
N TYR A 159 20.80 -10.25 3.32
CA TYR A 159 19.83 -11.02 4.09
C TYR A 159 18.58 -11.29 3.26
N VAL A 160 18.29 -12.57 3.04
CA VAL A 160 17.09 -13.01 2.32
C VAL A 160 16.49 -14.20 3.06
N ASP A 161 15.24 -14.02 3.48
CA ASP A 161 14.36 -15.09 3.93
C ASP A 161 13.06 -15.05 3.11
N ASP A 162 12.12 -15.92 3.42
CA ASP A 162 10.84 -16.00 2.71
C ASP A 162 10.06 -14.68 2.76
N ASN A 163 10.14 -13.93 3.87
CA ASN A 163 9.42 -12.67 4.03
C ASN A 163 10.05 -11.57 3.18
N VAL A 164 11.37 -11.44 3.20
CA VAL A 164 12.11 -10.49 2.37
C VAL A 164 11.91 -10.81 0.89
N TYR A 165 11.97 -12.09 0.51
CA TYR A 165 11.72 -12.53 -0.87
C TYR A 165 10.31 -12.12 -1.34
N ARG A 166 9.26 -12.36 -0.54
CA ARG A 166 7.88 -11.97 -0.86
C ARG A 166 7.67 -10.46 -0.96
N ASN A 167 8.58 -9.67 -0.43
CA ASN A 167 8.55 -8.20 -0.48
C ASN A 167 9.55 -7.61 -1.50
N SER A 168 10.12 -8.43 -2.38
CA SER A 168 11.03 -8.02 -3.45
C SER A 168 10.43 -8.36 -4.82
N PRO A 169 9.62 -7.46 -5.42
CA PRO A 169 8.95 -7.70 -6.70
C PRO A 169 9.88 -8.18 -7.82
N ILE A 170 11.08 -7.62 -7.94
CA ILE A 170 12.06 -8.03 -8.94
C ILE A 170 12.36 -9.53 -8.80
N LYS A 171 12.60 -10.01 -7.57
CA LYS A 171 13.02 -11.39 -7.32
C LYS A 171 11.90 -12.40 -7.60
N TYR A 172 10.68 -12.16 -7.07
CA TYR A 172 9.62 -13.14 -7.25
C TYR A 172 8.94 -13.08 -8.63
N ILE A 173 8.92 -11.92 -9.31
CA ILE A 173 8.38 -11.83 -10.68
C ILE A 173 9.35 -12.48 -11.68
N GLU A 174 10.66 -12.29 -11.53
CA GLU A 174 11.65 -12.94 -12.39
C GLU A 174 11.54 -14.48 -12.31
N GLY A 175 11.27 -15.03 -11.12
CA GLY A 175 11.06 -16.45 -10.92
C GLY A 175 9.68 -17.00 -11.31
N MET A 176 8.76 -16.13 -11.73
CA MET A 176 7.38 -16.50 -12.03
C MET A 176 7.26 -17.14 -13.42
N SER A 177 6.63 -18.31 -13.53
CA SER A 177 6.35 -18.93 -14.82
C SER A 177 5.33 -18.14 -15.64
N TYR A 178 5.43 -18.16 -16.97
CA TYR A 178 4.52 -17.43 -17.86
C TYR A 178 3.06 -17.88 -17.80
N ASP A 179 2.81 -19.10 -17.34
CA ASP A 179 1.48 -19.68 -17.13
C ASP A 179 0.96 -19.51 -15.69
N HIS A 180 1.68 -18.76 -14.86
CA HIS A 180 1.22 -18.48 -13.51
C HIS A 180 -0.11 -17.71 -13.54
N PRO A 181 -1.12 -18.08 -12.73
CA PRO A 181 -2.45 -17.46 -12.76
C PRO A 181 -2.44 -15.93 -12.60
N TYR A 182 -1.46 -15.38 -11.88
CA TYR A 182 -1.31 -13.94 -11.68
C TYR A 182 -0.93 -13.18 -12.95
N VAL A 183 -0.27 -13.82 -13.92
CA VAL A 183 0.09 -13.17 -15.19
C VAL A 183 -1.17 -12.69 -15.93
N GLU A 184 -2.23 -13.51 -15.96
CA GLU A 184 -3.51 -13.11 -16.56
C GLU A 184 -4.23 -12.02 -15.74
N MET A 185 -4.03 -11.99 -14.44
CA MET A 185 -4.55 -10.92 -13.59
C MET A 185 -3.81 -9.60 -13.84
N TYR A 186 -2.47 -9.63 -13.90
CA TYR A 186 -1.65 -8.43 -14.19
C TYR A 186 -2.01 -7.80 -15.54
N ARG A 187 -2.32 -8.60 -16.56
CA ARG A 187 -2.76 -8.08 -17.87
C ARG A 187 -4.07 -7.27 -17.81
N LYS A 188 -4.87 -7.47 -16.77
CA LYS A 188 -6.13 -6.74 -16.53
C LYS A 188 -5.93 -5.52 -15.63
N CYS A 189 -4.81 -5.45 -14.93
CA CYS A 189 -4.48 -4.35 -14.03
C CYS A 189 -3.98 -3.11 -14.81
N ARG A 190 -4.14 -1.94 -14.20
CA ARG A 190 -3.54 -0.68 -14.69
C ARG A 190 -2.28 -0.41 -13.88
N ILE A 191 -1.11 -0.57 -14.49
CA ILE A 191 0.19 -0.49 -13.81
C ILE A 191 1.00 0.64 -14.43
N VAL A 192 1.40 1.59 -13.60
CA VAL A 192 2.29 2.72 -13.92
C VAL A 192 3.42 2.71 -12.90
N LEU A 193 4.66 2.52 -13.39
CA LEU A 193 5.87 2.50 -12.58
C LEU A 193 6.83 3.60 -13.04
#